data_e7f4021cce3deb3e2f759f706e48b38b
#
_entry.id   e7f4021cce3deb3e2f759f706e48b38b
#
_cell.length_a   1.000
_cell.length_b   1.000
_cell.length_c   1.000
_cell.angle_alpha   90.00
_cell.angle_beta   90.00
_cell.angle_gamma   90.00
#
_symmetry.space_group_name_H-M   'P 1'
#
loop_
_entity.id
_entity.type
_entity.pdbx_description
1 polymer ?
#
loop_
_entity_poly.entity_id
_entity_poly.type
_entity_poly.pdbx_seq_one_letter_code
_entity_poly.pdbx_strand_id
1 'polypeptide(L)'
;VDTRGRRRGEDRGSGYVKALHGTVARYTRSAAGPVKAVARGEAAVAIGFMHDAIAEKMQGLPVEVVAPADGTGAEVGAMSLVKGARNPDAARQFYEWALTPAAQALAAAQGQFQVPSNMNTRHDPRIPDAGKLTAGP
;
A
#
# COMPACT_ATOMS: atom_id res chain seq x y z
N VAL A 1 -4.83 22.16 -16.69
CA VAL A 1 -5.28 21.03 -15.81
C VAL A 1 -6.78 20.91 -16.02
N ASP A 2 -7.24 19.79 -16.60
CA ASP A 2 -8.68 19.56 -16.84
C ASP A 2 -9.44 19.31 -15.53
N THR A 3 -9.97 20.40 -14.95
CA THR A 3 -10.76 20.36 -13.72
C THR A 3 -12.13 19.67 -13.91
N ARG A 4 -12.64 19.56 -15.13
CA ARG A 4 -13.94 18.91 -15.43
C ARG A 4 -13.81 17.39 -15.45
N GLY A 5 -12.74 16.85 -15.99
CA GLY A 5 -12.45 15.41 -15.95
C GLY A 5 -12.24 14.93 -14.51
N ARG A 6 -11.51 15.70 -13.71
CA ARG A 6 -11.26 15.40 -12.30
C ARG A 6 -12.55 15.35 -11.47
N ARG A 7 -13.44 16.34 -11.61
CA ARG A 7 -14.75 16.35 -10.92
C ARG A 7 -15.61 15.15 -11.28
N ARG A 8 -15.66 14.75 -12.57
CA ARG A 8 -16.42 13.56 -12.99
C ARG A 8 -15.86 12.27 -12.38
N GLY A 9 -14.55 12.17 -12.21
CA GLY A 9 -13.91 11.04 -11.51
C GLY A 9 -14.28 11.01 -10.03
N GLU A 10 -14.23 12.17 -9.37
CA GLU A 10 -14.61 12.32 -7.95
C GLU A 10 -16.09 11.98 -7.71
N ASP A 11 -16.98 12.42 -8.59
CA ASP A 11 -18.43 12.12 -8.49
C ASP A 11 -18.70 10.63 -8.67
N ARG A 12 -18.03 9.96 -9.62
CA ARG A 12 -18.14 8.51 -9.83
C ARG A 12 -17.60 7.73 -8.65
N GLY A 13 -16.41 8.12 -8.14
CA GLY A 13 -15.81 7.50 -6.97
C GLY A 13 -16.69 7.64 -5.73
N SER A 14 -17.23 8.83 -5.50
CA SER A 14 -18.15 9.09 -4.38
C SER A 14 -19.44 8.28 -4.51
N GLY A 15 -19.98 8.15 -5.72
CA GLY A 15 -21.15 7.31 -6.01
C GLY A 15 -20.89 5.84 -5.74
N TYR A 16 -19.72 5.33 -6.15
CA TYR A 16 -19.32 3.96 -5.88
C TYR A 16 -19.17 3.68 -4.38
N VAL A 17 -18.45 4.55 -3.65
CA VAL A 17 -18.25 4.40 -2.20
C VAL A 17 -19.58 4.44 -1.46
N LYS A 18 -20.52 5.31 -1.88
CA LYS A 18 -21.85 5.39 -1.30
C LYS A 18 -22.67 4.12 -1.53
N ALA A 19 -22.59 3.53 -2.73
CA ALA A 19 -23.25 2.26 -3.02
C ALA A 19 -22.62 1.10 -2.24
N LEU A 20 -21.28 1.06 -2.18
CA LEU A 20 -20.53 0.07 -1.43
C LEU A 20 -20.86 0.10 0.06
N HIS A 21 -21.08 1.28 0.63
CA HIS A 21 -21.38 1.47 2.07
C HIS A 21 -22.54 0.57 2.55
N GLY A 22 -23.55 0.37 1.71
CA GLY A 22 -24.69 -0.51 2.04
C GLY A 22 -24.34 -1.99 2.21
N THR A 23 -23.18 -2.43 1.71
CA THR A 23 -22.71 -3.83 1.77
C THR A 23 -21.53 -4.03 2.73
N VAL A 24 -20.94 -2.93 3.22
CA VAL A 24 -19.79 -3.00 4.14
C VAL A 24 -20.25 -3.36 5.55
N ALA A 25 -19.77 -4.50 6.05
CA ALA A 25 -20.07 -4.95 7.40
C ALA A 25 -19.37 -4.08 8.47
N ARG A 26 -18.14 -3.62 8.18
CA ARG A 26 -17.34 -2.85 9.14
C ARG A 26 -16.28 -1.98 8.47
N TYR A 27 -16.10 -0.77 8.96
CA TYR A 27 -14.94 0.06 8.72
C TYR A 27 -13.95 -0.03 9.87
N THR A 28 -12.65 -0.05 9.58
CA THR A 28 -11.60 -0.12 10.59
C THR A 28 -10.77 1.17 10.61
N ARG A 29 -10.16 1.46 11.75
CA ARG A 29 -9.22 2.59 11.90
C ARG A 29 -7.80 2.23 11.47
N SER A 30 -7.48 0.94 11.42
CA SER A 30 -6.18 0.40 11.05
C SER A 30 -6.21 -0.09 9.60
N ALA A 31 -5.20 0.21 8.82
CA ALA A 31 -5.04 -0.26 7.44
C ALA A 31 -4.97 -1.79 7.35
N ALA A 32 -4.26 -2.44 8.28
CA ALA A 32 -4.16 -3.90 8.35
C ALA A 32 -5.41 -4.58 8.94
N GLY A 33 -6.31 -3.83 9.60
CA GLY A 33 -7.50 -4.38 10.27
C GLY A 33 -8.40 -5.22 9.38
N PRO A 34 -8.77 -4.76 8.17
CA PRO A 34 -9.62 -5.51 7.26
C PRO A 34 -8.99 -6.83 6.83
N VAL A 35 -7.68 -6.82 6.51
CA VAL A 35 -6.95 -8.02 6.11
C VAL A 35 -6.92 -9.06 7.22
N LYS A 36 -6.67 -8.63 8.46
CA LYS A 36 -6.68 -9.52 9.64
C LYS A 36 -8.07 -10.11 9.90
N ALA A 37 -9.14 -9.37 9.62
CA ALA A 37 -10.49 -9.89 9.74
C ALA A 37 -10.76 -11.04 8.74
N VAL A 38 -10.31 -10.89 7.49
CA VAL A 38 -10.39 -11.99 6.49
C VAL A 38 -9.52 -13.16 6.92
N ALA A 39 -8.28 -12.91 7.34
CA ALA A 39 -7.34 -13.94 7.78
C ALA A 39 -7.90 -14.81 8.93
N ARG A 40 -8.74 -14.24 9.79
CA ARG A 40 -9.42 -14.95 10.88
C ARG A 40 -10.79 -15.52 10.51
N GLY A 41 -11.23 -15.36 9.25
CA GLY A 41 -12.55 -15.81 8.82
C GLY A 41 -13.73 -14.96 9.30
N GLU A 42 -13.47 -13.76 9.85
CA GLU A 42 -14.51 -12.82 10.31
C GLU A 42 -15.19 -12.08 9.15
N ALA A 43 -14.56 -12.06 7.98
CA ALA A 43 -15.07 -11.48 6.74
C ALA A 43 -14.60 -12.30 5.54
N ALA A 44 -15.42 -12.38 4.49
CA ALA A 44 -15.07 -13.09 3.27
C ALA A 44 -14.15 -12.26 2.34
N VAL A 45 -14.34 -10.95 2.32
CA VAL A 45 -13.61 -10.01 1.46
C VAL A 45 -13.22 -8.77 2.25
N ALA A 46 -12.04 -8.22 1.96
CA ALA A 46 -11.59 -6.95 2.49
C ALA A 46 -10.96 -6.08 1.40
N ILE A 47 -11.09 -4.77 1.57
CA ILE A 47 -10.29 -3.79 0.83
C ILE A 47 -9.19 -3.31 1.76
N GLY A 48 -7.94 -3.47 1.35
CA GLY A 48 -6.77 -3.15 2.15
C GLY A 48 -5.50 -3.12 1.30
N PHE A 49 -4.36 -2.93 1.92
CA PHE A 49 -3.09 -2.96 1.21
C PHE A 49 -2.65 -4.39 0.88
N MET A 50 -2.13 -4.56 -0.34
CA MET A 50 -1.63 -5.86 -0.79
C MET A 50 -0.49 -6.37 0.08
N HIS A 51 0.41 -5.51 0.52
CA HIS A 51 1.54 -5.90 1.38
C HIS A 51 1.12 -6.47 2.73
N ASP A 52 0.04 -5.95 3.32
CA ASP A 52 -0.52 -6.51 4.56
C ASP A 52 -1.11 -7.91 4.32
N ALA A 53 -1.82 -8.11 3.20
CA ALA A 53 -2.39 -9.40 2.84
C ALA A 53 -1.29 -10.44 2.53
N ILE A 54 -0.21 -10.03 1.87
CA ILE A 54 0.95 -10.89 1.63
C ILE A 54 1.59 -11.31 2.96
N ALA A 55 1.73 -10.38 3.91
CA ALA A 55 2.29 -10.69 5.22
C ALA A 55 1.47 -11.75 5.97
N GLU A 56 0.15 -11.66 5.97
CA GLU A 56 -0.73 -12.66 6.58
C GLU A 56 -0.66 -14.02 5.84
N LYS A 57 -0.63 -13.99 4.50
CA LYS A 57 -0.47 -15.19 3.67
C LYS A 57 0.85 -15.92 3.94
N MET A 58 1.94 -15.17 4.12
CA MET A 58 3.27 -15.73 4.44
C MET A 58 3.34 -16.35 5.84
N GLN A 59 2.42 -16.01 6.73
CA GLN A 59 2.23 -16.68 8.03
C GLN A 59 1.36 -17.93 7.94
N GLY A 60 0.95 -18.34 6.73
CA GLY A 60 0.13 -19.54 6.50
C GLY A 60 -1.37 -19.32 6.68
N LEU A 61 -1.81 -18.07 6.79
CA LEU A 61 -3.23 -17.77 6.91
C LEU A 61 -3.94 -17.86 5.53
N PRO A 62 -5.21 -18.26 5.48
CA PRO A 62 -5.94 -18.52 4.24
C PRO A 62 -6.41 -17.22 3.57
N VAL A 63 -5.46 -16.41 3.13
CA VAL A 63 -5.71 -15.13 2.46
C VAL A 63 -5.23 -15.19 1.01
N GLU A 64 -6.08 -14.80 0.08
CA GLU A 64 -5.72 -14.53 -1.30
C GLU A 64 -5.67 -13.04 -1.59
N VAL A 65 -4.67 -12.64 -2.38
CA VAL A 65 -4.44 -11.23 -2.76
C VAL A 65 -4.89 -11.04 -4.20
N VAL A 66 -5.85 -10.18 -4.41
CA VAL A 66 -6.39 -9.89 -5.75
C VAL A 66 -6.17 -8.44 -6.09
N ALA A 67 -5.48 -8.18 -7.21
CA ALA A 67 -5.47 -6.88 -7.83
C ALA A 67 -6.62 -6.81 -8.86
N PRO A 68 -7.55 -5.84 -8.76
CA PRO A 68 -8.61 -5.68 -9.74
C PRO A 68 -8.06 -5.43 -11.15
N ALA A 69 -8.66 -6.04 -12.16
CA ALA A 69 -8.22 -5.90 -13.56
C ALA A 69 -8.46 -4.49 -14.12
N ASP A 70 -9.45 -3.79 -13.58
CA ASP A 70 -9.81 -2.41 -13.92
C ASP A 70 -8.95 -1.35 -13.19
N GLY A 71 -8.05 -1.81 -12.31
CA GLY A 71 -7.05 -0.99 -11.65
C GLY A 71 -7.15 -0.98 -10.14
N THR A 72 -6.08 -0.54 -9.51
CA THR A 72 -5.98 -0.38 -8.06
C THR A 72 -5.38 0.97 -7.71
N GLY A 73 -5.69 1.47 -6.51
CA GLY A 73 -5.03 2.64 -5.96
C GLY A 73 -3.59 2.35 -5.58
N ALA A 74 -2.74 3.37 -5.65
CA ALA A 74 -1.38 3.31 -5.14
C ALA A 74 -1.13 4.48 -4.19
N GLU A 75 -0.45 4.19 -3.08
CA GLU A 75 0.01 5.20 -2.14
C GLU A 75 1.54 5.20 -2.14
N VAL A 76 2.12 6.38 -2.29
CA VAL A 76 3.57 6.57 -2.25
C VAL A 76 3.94 7.17 -0.90
N GLY A 77 4.60 6.38 -0.06
CA GLY A 77 5.17 6.85 1.18
C GLY A 77 6.30 7.86 0.93
N ALA A 78 6.39 8.88 1.78
CA ALA A 78 7.41 9.91 1.64
C ALA A 78 8.11 10.18 2.98
N MET A 79 9.36 10.62 2.90
CA MET A 79 10.13 11.14 4.02
C MET A 79 10.46 12.61 3.79
N SER A 80 10.53 13.38 4.87
CA SER A 80 10.91 14.79 4.81
C SER A 80 11.93 15.13 5.89
N LEU A 81 12.86 16.01 5.56
CA LEU A 81 13.79 16.60 6.53
C LEU A 81 13.10 17.79 7.20
N VAL A 82 13.02 17.75 8.53
CA VAL A 82 12.39 18.85 9.30
C VAL A 82 13.33 20.06 9.37
N LYS A 83 12.83 21.22 8.97
CA LYS A 83 13.56 22.49 9.12
C LYS A 83 13.78 22.77 10.60
N GLY A 84 15.04 23.04 10.98
CA GLY A 84 15.39 23.29 12.39
C GLY A 84 15.51 22.02 13.24
N ALA A 85 15.67 20.85 12.63
CA ALA A 85 15.97 19.61 13.34
C ALA A 85 17.21 19.77 14.24
N ARG A 86 17.23 19.11 15.40
CA ARG A 86 18.37 19.17 16.35
C ARG A 86 19.65 18.62 15.77
N ASN A 87 19.57 17.58 14.93
CA ASN A 87 20.70 16.88 14.33
C ASN A 87 20.52 16.81 12.81
N PRO A 88 20.63 17.91 12.06
CA PRO A 88 20.28 17.96 10.64
C PRO A 88 21.19 17.06 9.77
N ASP A 89 22.48 16.94 10.12
CA ASP A 89 23.43 16.14 9.36
C ASP A 89 23.15 14.63 9.54
N ALA A 90 22.87 14.18 10.76
CA ALA A 90 22.47 12.80 11.03
C ALA A 90 21.14 12.48 10.35
N ALA A 91 20.17 13.41 10.37
CA ALA A 91 18.90 13.24 9.68
C ALA A 91 19.08 13.09 8.17
N ARG A 92 20.00 13.86 7.56
CA ARG A 92 20.35 13.75 6.14
C ARG A 92 21.02 12.42 5.84
N GLN A 93 21.97 11.97 6.65
CA GLN A 93 22.65 10.68 6.49
C GLN A 93 21.64 9.53 6.54
N PHE A 94 20.71 9.57 7.51
CA PHE A 94 19.62 8.57 7.58
C PHE A 94 18.72 8.61 6.35
N TYR A 95 18.34 9.79 5.89
CA TYR A 95 17.51 9.98 4.70
C TYR A 95 18.17 9.36 3.46
N GLU A 96 19.43 9.67 3.21
CA GLU A 96 20.19 9.12 2.08
C GLU A 96 20.35 7.59 2.20
N TRP A 97 20.66 7.09 3.40
CA TRP A 97 20.75 5.66 3.64
C TRP A 97 19.43 4.95 3.37
N ALA A 98 18.31 5.46 3.86
CA ALA A 98 16.98 4.84 3.70
C ALA A 98 16.53 4.75 2.24
N LEU A 99 17.07 5.59 1.36
CA LEU A 99 16.81 5.56 -0.08
C LEU A 99 17.73 4.59 -0.85
N THR A 100 18.72 3.98 -0.18
CA THR A 100 19.61 3.01 -0.85
C THR A 100 18.89 1.69 -1.15
N PRO A 101 19.28 0.97 -2.23
CA PRO A 101 18.74 -0.35 -2.52
C PRO A 101 18.93 -1.33 -1.37
N ALA A 102 20.07 -1.27 -0.67
CA ALA A 102 20.38 -2.14 0.45
C ALA A 102 19.43 -1.94 1.63
N ALA A 103 19.16 -0.69 2.00
CA ALA A 103 18.23 -0.37 3.08
C ALA A 103 16.80 -0.81 2.73
N GLN A 104 16.34 -0.54 1.50
CA GLN A 104 15.00 -0.90 1.07
C GLN A 104 14.79 -2.43 0.95
N ALA A 105 15.83 -3.19 0.65
CA ALA A 105 15.77 -4.65 0.63
C ALA A 105 15.56 -5.26 2.04
N LEU A 106 15.93 -4.55 3.12
CA LEU A 106 15.74 -5.04 4.48
C LEU A 106 14.26 -5.23 4.85
N ALA A 107 13.36 -4.44 4.26
CA ALA A 107 11.93 -4.53 4.55
C ALA A 107 11.38 -5.94 4.27
N ALA A 108 11.64 -6.48 3.08
CA ALA A 108 11.19 -7.83 2.72
C ALA A 108 11.78 -8.93 3.60
N ALA A 109 13.05 -8.77 4.03
CA ALA A 109 13.72 -9.68 4.95
C ALA A 109 13.06 -9.70 6.35
N GLN A 110 12.38 -8.59 6.72
CA GLN A 110 11.65 -8.44 7.97
C GLN A 110 10.13 -8.68 7.80
N GLY A 111 9.69 -9.29 6.70
CA GLY A 111 8.27 -9.58 6.47
C GLY A 111 7.42 -8.37 6.06
N GLN A 112 8.06 -7.30 5.60
CA GLN A 112 7.37 -6.11 5.08
C GLN A 112 7.44 -6.13 3.55
N PHE A 113 6.30 -6.18 2.89
CA PHE A 113 6.20 -6.45 1.45
C PHE A 113 5.76 -5.24 0.62
N GLN A 114 6.07 -4.02 1.09
CA GLN A 114 5.90 -2.81 0.29
C GLN A 114 6.83 -2.81 -0.93
N VAL A 115 6.36 -2.24 -2.03
CA VAL A 115 7.16 -2.06 -3.24
C VAL A 115 8.27 -1.03 -2.94
N PRO A 116 9.55 -1.38 -3.13
CA PRO A 116 10.63 -0.42 -2.94
C PRO A 116 10.57 0.70 -3.98
N SER A 117 10.84 1.93 -3.56
CA SER A 117 10.87 3.10 -4.47
C SER A 117 12.17 3.19 -5.28
N ASN A 118 13.26 2.60 -4.82
CA ASN A 118 14.51 2.56 -5.55
C ASN A 118 14.51 1.41 -6.57
N MET A 119 14.54 1.74 -7.86
CA MET A 119 14.49 0.76 -8.97
C MET A 119 15.66 -0.23 -9.01
N ASN A 120 16.78 0.09 -8.34
CA ASN A 120 17.93 -0.78 -8.24
C ASN A 120 17.84 -1.76 -7.06
N THR A 121 16.76 -1.69 -6.27
CA THR A 121 16.53 -2.65 -5.19
C THR A 121 16.23 -4.02 -5.80
N ARG A 122 16.91 -5.06 -5.28
CA ARG A 122 16.65 -6.43 -5.73
C ARG A 122 15.17 -6.78 -5.53
N HIS A 123 14.52 -7.17 -6.59
CA HIS A 123 13.12 -7.57 -6.54
C HIS A 123 12.95 -8.85 -5.69
N ASP A 124 12.06 -8.78 -4.71
CA ASP A 124 11.62 -9.95 -3.96
C ASP A 124 10.37 -10.53 -4.65
N PRO A 125 10.36 -11.82 -5.04
CA PRO A 125 9.25 -12.41 -5.79
C PRO A 125 7.92 -12.43 -5.03
N ARG A 126 7.94 -12.21 -3.74
CA ARG A 126 6.73 -12.11 -2.91
C ARG A 126 6.05 -10.74 -3.04
N ILE A 127 6.80 -9.72 -3.45
CA ILE A 127 6.29 -8.36 -3.66
C ILE A 127 5.66 -8.27 -5.05
N PRO A 128 4.46 -7.68 -5.19
CA PRO A 128 3.85 -7.47 -6.50
C PRO A 128 4.76 -6.63 -7.41
N ASP A 129 4.82 -7.01 -8.68
CA ASP A 129 5.47 -6.21 -9.69
C ASP A 129 4.58 -5.00 -10.03
N ALA A 130 4.98 -3.83 -9.56
CA ALA A 130 4.23 -2.59 -9.78
C ALA A 130 4.01 -2.28 -11.28
N GLY A 131 4.93 -2.71 -12.15
CA GLY A 131 4.80 -2.54 -13.59
C GLY A 131 3.69 -3.39 -14.23
N LYS A 132 3.22 -4.42 -13.54
CA LYS A 132 2.12 -5.29 -13.98
C LYS A 132 0.77 -4.91 -13.36
N LEU A 133 0.77 -3.98 -12.41
CA LEU A 133 -0.45 -3.49 -11.80
C LEU A 133 -0.99 -2.32 -12.61
N THR A 134 -2.26 -2.39 -13.00
CA THR A 134 -2.92 -1.24 -13.59
C THR A 134 -3.20 -0.23 -12.48
N ALA A 135 -2.58 0.94 -12.55
CA ALA A 135 -2.97 2.04 -11.69
C ALA A 135 -4.32 2.58 -12.18
N GLY A 136 -5.27 2.74 -11.28
CA GLY A 136 -6.52 3.41 -11.57
C GLY A 136 -6.27 4.89 -11.94
N PRO A 137 -7.18 5.51 -12.67
CA PRO A 137 -7.09 6.91 -13.09
C PRO A 137 -7.06 7.87 -11.90
#